data_8c90ac0c8664a4da0f72f616e640e8ca
#
_entry.id   8c90ac0c8664a4da0f72f616e640e8ca
#
_cell.length_a   1.000
_cell.length_b   1.000
_cell.length_c   1.000
_cell.angle_alpha   90.00
_cell.angle_beta   90.00
_cell.angle_gamma   90.00
#
_symmetry.space_group_name_H-M   'P 1'
#
loop_
_entity.id
_entity.type
_entity.pdbx_description
1 polymer ?
#
loop_
_entity_poly.entity_id
_entity_poly.type
_entity_poly.pdbx_seq_one_letter_code
_entity_poly.pdbx_strand_id
1 'polypeptide(L)'
;GKKQDIPKVKKPEGTEHFSWSGDNRFGAKGVRLHIPKGNLYTDFFFEYSVKEDENALSATHTLHNPLVPLHKEAELSIKIQKDSLENKNQYGMVYLNKGHRTWKGGTYRNGWIDTKIRDLGTYTVMQDTVPPKIIPVAPAQWVSKRAIAFRVSDNMSGMEIYRGEIDGEFALFEYD
;
A
#
# COMPACT_ATOMS: atom_id res chain seq x y z
N GLY A 1 -0.15 29.33 42.63
CA GLY A 1 -0.66 29.06 41.28
C GLY A 1 -1.71 27.96 41.33
N LYS A 2 -2.97 28.30 41.00
CA LYS A 2 -4.03 27.28 40.81
C LYS A 2 -3.71 26.47 39.59
N LYS A 3 -3.52 25.14 39.74
CA LYS A 3 -3.52 24.21 38.57
C LYS A 3 -4.89 24.33 37.91
N GLN A 4 -4.91 24.83 36.68
CA GLN A 4 -6.11 24.72 35.85
C GLN A 4 -6.28 23.23 35.50
N ASP A 5 -7.39 22.66 35.96
CA ASP A 5 -7.84 21.34 35.51
C ASP A 5 -8.18 21.45 34.03
N ILE A 6 -7.33 20.92 33.18
CA ILE A 6 -7.62 20.76 31.73
C ILE A 6 -8.75 19.72 31.62
N PRO A 7 -9.90 20.05 31.02
CA PRO A 7 -11.01 19.11 30.89
C PRO A 7 -10.50 17.87 30.14
N LYS A 8 -10.62 16.69 30.75
CA LYS A 8 -10.36 15.43 30.04
C LYS A 8 -11.34 15.30 28.88
N VAL A 9 -10.85 15.39 27.67
CA VAL A 9 -11.66 15.18 26.46
C VAL A 9 -12.27 13.78 26.55
N LYS A 10 -13.61 13.70 26.57
CA LYS A 10 -14.31 12.42 26.67
C LYS A 10 -14.08 11.65 25.37
N LYS A 11 -13.61 10.40 25.49
CA LYS A 11 -13.39 9.51 24.33
C LYS A 11 -14.72 9.26 23.62
N PRO A 12 -14.86 9.58 22.31
CA PRO A 12 -16.06 9.26 21.54
C PRO A 12 -16.25 7.74 21.45
N GLU A 13 -17.50 7.30 21.42
CA GLU A 13 -17.84 5.89 21.28
C GLU A 13 -17.33 5.34 19.95
N GLY A 14 -16.81 4.08 19.97
CA GLY A 14 -16.28 3.42 18.78
C GLY A 14 -14.90 3.93 18.28
N THR A 15 -14.22 4.81 19.05
CA THR A 15 -12.89 5.30 18.70
C THR A 15 -11.81 4.74 19.61
N GLU A 16 -10.55 4.81 19.17
CA GLU A 16 -9.38 4.54 20.01
C GLU A 16 -8.50 5.78 20.13
N HIS A 17 -7.92 6.01 21.31
CA HIS A 17 -7.00 7.12 21.51
C HIS A 17 -5.62 6.76 20.99
N PHE A 18 -5.15 7.49 19.97
CA PHE A 18 -3.79 7.40 19.45
C PHE A 18 -2.96 8.58 19.95
N SER A 19 -1.80 8.28 20.50
CA SER A 19 -0.91 9.28 21.08
C SER A 19 0.31 9.54 20.22
N TRP A 20 0.65 10.82 20.03
CA TRP A 20 1.87 11.22 19.34
C TRP A 20 3.15 10.72 20.05
N SER A 21 3.11 10.59 21.36
CA SER A 21 4.23 10.14 22.18
C SER A 21 4.28 8.63 22.40
N GLY A 22 3.25 7.89 21.92
CA GLY A 22 3.08 6.46 22.13
C GLY A 22 3.35 5.61 20.89
N ASP A 23 3.49 4.32 21.10
CA ASP A 23 3.44 3.29 20.06
C ASP A 23 1.98 2.89 19.88
N ASN A 24 1.40 3.16 18.73
CA ASN A 24 -0.04 2.97 18.50
C ASN A 24 -0.28 1.72 17.66
N ARG A 25 -1.12 0.82 18.16
CA ARG A 25 -1.50 -0.41 17.48
C ARG A 25 -3.00 -0.54 17.45
N PHE A 26 -3.52 -0.88 16.29
CA PHE A 26 -4.92 -1.19 16.08
C PHE A 26 -5.05 -2.56 15.44
N GLY A 27 -6.03 -3.35 15.89
CA GLY A 27 -6.35 -4.64 15.31
C GLY A 27 -7.85 -4.89 15.31
N ALA A 28 -8.37 -5.31 14.16
CA ALA A 28 -9.73 -5.79 13.99
C ALA A 28 -9.74 -7.03 13.09
N LYS A 29 -10.91 -7.62 12.85
CA LYS A 29 -11.02 -8.77 11.96
C LYS A 29 -10.46 -8.42 10.58
N GLY A 30 -9.38 -9.09 10.20
CA GLY A 30 -8.75 -8.95 8.87
C GLY A 30 -7.88 -7.72 8.67
N VAL A 31 -7.57 -6.92 9.71
CA VAL A 31 -6.68 -5.77 9.59
C VAL A 31 -5.81 -5.59 10.83
N ARG A 32 -4.58 -5.13 10.63
CA ARG A 32 -3.65 -4.70 11.68
C ARG A 32 -2.94 -3.44 11.22
N LEU A 33 -2.89 -2.45 12.08
CA LEU A 33 -2.17 -1.19 11.86
C LEU A 33 -1.20 -0.95 13.00
N HIS A 34 0.02 -0.58 12.67
CA HIS A 34 1.03 -0.17 13.63
C HIS A 34 1.62 1.17 13.22
N ILE A 35 1.41 2.18 14.04
CA ILE A 35 1.99 3.52 13.89
C ILE A 35 3.04 3.69 15.00
N PRO A 36 4.34 3.61 14.67
CA PRO A 36 5.41 3.72 15.65
C PRO A 36 5.41 5.06 16.38
N LYS A 37 5.93 5.06 17.59
CA LYS A 37 6.16 6.28 18.39
C LYS A 37 6.86 7.38 17.58
N GLY A 38 6.38 8.61 17.70
CA GLY A 38 6.94 9.78 17.03
C GLY A 38 6.54 9.88 15.54
N ASN A 39 5.54 9.13 15.12
CA ASN A 39 5.00 9.18 13.75
C ASN A 39 3.76 10.07 13.63
N LEU A 40 3.17 10.47 14.74
CA LEU A 40 2.03 11.38 14.80
C LEU A 40 2.49 12.76 15.32
N TYR A 41 1.84 13.82 14.85
CA TYR A 41 2.11 15.19 15.29
C TYR A 41 1.31 15.61 16.52
N THR A 42 0.14 15.00 16.71
CA THR A 42 -0.78 15.27 17.83
C THR A 42 -1.52 13.99 18.21
N ASP A 43 -2.10 13.99 19.40
CA ASP A 43 -3.04 12.96 19.80
C ASP A 43 -4.36 13.13 19.03
N PHE A 44 -5.02 12.02 18.72
CA PHE A 44 -6.35 12.03 18.12
C PHE A 44 -7.14 10.77 18.47
N PHE A 45 -8.44 10.80 18.24
CA PHE A 45 -9.31 9.63 18.35
C PHE A 45 -9.41 8.93 17.01
N PHE A 46 -8.76 7.77 16.91
CA PHE A 46 -8.75 6.95 15.70
C PHE A 46 -10.11 6.32 15.48
N GLU A 47 -10.64 6.49 14.28
CA GLU A 47 -11.89 5.90 13.81
C GLU A 47 -11.61 4.77 12.83
N TYR A 48 -12.42 3.74 12.87
CA TYR A 48 -12.31 2.61 11.97
C TYR A 48 -13.68 2.19 11.47
N SER A 49 -13.74 1.85 10.19
CA SER A 49 -14.88 1.18 9.60
C SER A 49 -14.44 0.12 8.59
N VAL A 50 -15.30 -0.86 8.37
CA VAL A 50 -15.06 -1.96 7.42
C VAL A 50 -16.28 -2.17 6.55
N LYS A 51 -16.03 -2.42 5.27
CA LYS A 51 -17.04 -2.87 4.30
C LYS A 51 -16.65 -4.28 3.88
N GLU A 52 -17.46 -5.25 4.31
CA GLU A 52 -17.32 -6.64 3.88
C GLU A 52 -17.85 -6.80 2.45
N ASP A 53 -17.17 -7.61 1.66
CA ASP A 53 -17.58 -8.04 0.33
C ASP A 53 -17.13 -9.50 0.14
N GLU A 54 -18.09 -10.40 0.12
CA GLU A 54 -17.83 -11.84 -0.01
C GLU A 54 -17.21 -12.21 -1.36
N ASN A 55 -17.33 -11.36 -2.38
CA ASN A 55 -16.76 -11.58 -3.71
C ASN A 55 -15.37 -10.97 -3.88
N ALA A 56 -14.96 -10.08 -2.97
CA ALA A 56 -13.64 -9.47 -2.99
C ALA A 56 -12.55 -10.36 -2.39
N LEU A 57 -11.29 -10.07 -2.69
CA LEU A 57 -10.14 -10.77 -2.11
C LEU A 57 -9.96 -10.46 -0.62
N SER A 58 -10.35 -9.27 -0.20
CA SER A 58 -10.37 -8.85 1.19
C SER A 58 -11.53 -7.89 1.43
N ALA A 59 -11.90 -7.69 2.71
CA ALA A 59 -12.72 -6.56 3.08
C ALA A 59 -12.03 -5.23 2.74
N THR A 60 -12.81 -4.17 2.64
CA THR A 60 -12.30 -2.80 2.50
C THR A 60 -12.28 -2.13 3.87
N HIS A 61 -11.11 -1.74 4.33
CA HIS A 61 -10.88 -1.15 5.64
C HIS A 61 -10.63 0.34 5.53
N THR A 62 -11.41 1.15 6.25
CA THR A 62 -11.18 2.59 6.36
C THR A 62 -10.52 2.89 7.71
N LEU A 63 -9.28 3.35 7.63
CA LEU A 63 -8.39 3.64 8.75
C LEU A 63 -8.37 5.16 8.94
N HIS A 64 -9.33 5.68 9.69
CA HIS A 64 -9.45 7.09 10.01
C HIS A 64 -9.51 8.02 8.77
N ASN A 65 -9.11 9.27 8.95
CA ASN A 65 -9.15 10.33 7.94
C ASN A 65 -7.76 10.52 7.30
N PRO A 66 -7.65 10.52 5.96
CA PRO A 66 -6.38 10.73 5.25
C PRO A 66 -5.77 12.13 5.47
N LEU A 67 -6.49 13.07 6.05
CA LEU A 67 -5.97 14.40 6.40
C LEU A 67 -5.08 14.39 7.65
N VAL A 68 -5.05 13.30 8.43
CA VAL A 68 -4.11 13.13 9.54
C VAL A 68 -2.75 12.70 8.97
N PRO A 69 -1.73 13.58 8.99
CA PRO A 69 -0.46 13.28 8.38
C PRO A 69 0.38 12.32 9.23
N LEU A 70 1.06 11.40 8.57
CA LEU A 70 2.10 10.57 9.19
C LEU A 70 3.48 11.17 8.88
N HIS A 71 4.33 11.29 9.91
CA HIS A 71 5.70 11.78 9.74
C HIS A 71 6.59 10.77 9.00
N LYS A 72 6.37 9.48 9.25
CA LYS A 72 7.07 8.34 8.66
C LYS A 72 6.08 7.30 8.20
N GLU A 73 6.58 6.22 7.66
CA GLU A 73 5.77 5.06 7.30
C GLU A 73 5.18 4.36 8.52
N ALA A 74 3.94 3.91 8.39
CA ALA A 74 3.26 3.00 9.30
C ALA A 74 3.13 1.62 8.65
N GLU A 75 3.00 0.58 9.45
CA GLU A 75 2.84 -0.80 8.98
C GLU A 75 1.36 -1.16 8.93
N LEU A 76 0.92 -1.65 7.78
CA LEU A 76 -0.45 -2.10 7.56
C LEU A 76 -0.44 -3.54 7.04
N SER A 77 -1.27 -4.38 7.67
CA SER A 77 -1.51 -5.76 7.22
C SER A 77 -3.01 -5.96 6.99
N ILE A 78 -3.39 -6.50 5.83
CA ILE A 78 -4.77 -6.89 5.52
C ILE A 78 -4.80 -8.37 5.16
N LYS A 79 -5.77 -9.08 5.74
CA LYS A 79 -5.97 -10.51 5.52
C LYS A 79 -6.72 -10.77 4.22
N ILE A 80 -6.22 -11.72 3.43
CA ILE A 80 -6.89 -12.24 2.25
C ILE A 80 -8.00 -13.19 2.70
N GLN A 81 -9.21 -12.99 2.20
CA GLN A 81 -10.36 -13.86 2.45
C GLN A 81 -10.44 -15.00 1.43
N LYS A 82 -10.05 -14.75 0.19
CA LYS A 82 -10.03 -15.71 -0.92
C LYS A 82 -8.61 -15.86 -1.46
N ASP A 83 -7.83 -16.71 -0.81
CA ASP A 83 -6.44 -16.96 -1.19
C ASP A 83 -6.34 -18.07 -2.25
N SER A 84 -6.62 -17.72 -3.50
CA SER A 84 -6.72 -18.66 -4.63
C SER A 84 -5.57 -18.58 -5.63
N LEU A 85 -4.74 -17.54 -5.63
CA LEU A 85 -3.64 -17.40 -6.58
C LEU A 85 -2.47 -18.32 -6.23
N GLU A 86 -1.89 -18.98 -7.25
CA GLU A 86 -0.63 -19.71 -7.09
C GLU A 86 0.54 -18.74 -6.89
N ASN A 87 0.62 -17.72 -7.76
CA ASN A 87 1.63 -16.67 -7.63
C ASN A 87 1.17 -15.60 -6.63
N LYS A 88 1.66 -15.68 -5.41
CA LYS A 88 1.30 -14.77 -4.31
C LYS A 88 1.81 -13.33 -4.51
N ASN A 89 2.79 -13.11 -5.39
CA ASN A 89 3.29 -11.77 -5.72
C ASN A 89 2.30 -10.94 -6.55
N GLN A 90 1.26 -11.56 -7.08
CA GLN A 90 0.16 -10.85 -7.75
C GLN A 90 -0.81 -10.17 -6.77
N TYR A 91 -0.78 -10.50 -5.48
CA TYR A 91 -1.54 -9.78 -4.49
C TYR A 91 -0.83 -8.50 -4.05
N GLY A 92 -1.59 -7.44 -3.88
CA GLY A 92 -1.05 -6.20 -3.33
C GLY A 92 -2.11 -5.35 -2.66
N MET A 93 -1.63 -4.50 -1.77
CA MET A 93 -2.42 -3.49 -1.10
C MET A 93 -2.76 -2.37 -2.07
N VAL A 94 -4.00 -1.92 -2.06
CA VAL A 94 -4.49 -0.80 -2.86
C VAL A 94 -5.11 0.25 -1.95
N TYR A 95 -4.66 1.49 -2.10
CA TYR A 95 -5.25 2.66 -1.48
C TYR A 95 -6.39 3.19 -2.36
N LEU A 96 -7.54 3.42 -1.75
CA LEU A 96 -8.74 3.93 -2.41
C LEU A 96 -8.99 5.37 -1.97
N ASN A 97 -8.99 6.31 -2.91
CA ASN A 97 -9.27 7.71 -2.62
C ASN A 97 -10.11 8.34 -3.73
N LYS A 98 -11.33 8.79 -3.42
CA LYS A 98 -12.24 9.49 -4.34
C LYS A 98 -12.40 8.80 -5.70
N GLY A 99 -12.53 7.47 -5.71
CA GLY A 99 -12.67 6.66 -6.93
C GLY A 99 -11.35 6.30 -7.60
N HIS A 100 -10.22 6.85 -7.17
CA HIS A 100 -8.89 6.46 -7.64
C HIS A 100 -8.35 5.27 -6.85
N ARG A 101 -7.59 4.42 -7.54
CA ARG A 101 -6.90 3.25 -6.97
C ARG A 101 -5.41 3.48 -7.10
N THR A 102 -4.69 3.42 -6.00
CA THR A 102 -3.24 3.52 -5.99
C THR A 102 -2.65 2.24 -5.44
N TRP A 103 -1.88 1.54 -6.24
CA TRP A 103 -1.17 0.34 -5.82
C TRP A 103 -0.08 0.70 -4.82
N LYS A 104 -0.08 0.02 -3.69
CA LYS A 104 0.92 0.19 -2.62
C LYS A 104 1.83 -1.04 -2.51
N GLY A 105 1.57 -2.08 -3.29
CA GLY A 105 2.34 -3.31 -3.24
C GLY A 105 2.12 -4.08 -1.94
N GLY A 106 3.17 -4.71 -1.48
CA GLY A 106 3.18 -5.45 -0.23
C GLY A 106 3.75 -6.84 -0.38
N THR A 107 3.97 -7.52 0.74
CA THR A 107 4.51 -8.87 0.81
C THR A 107 3.46 -9.82 1.36
N TYR A 108 3.22 -10.92 0.65
CA TYR A 108 2.35 -11.98 1.15
C TYR A 108 3.05 -12.75 2.27
N ARG A 109 2.34 -12.91 3.39
CA ARG A 109 2.78 -13.76 4.52
C ARG A 109 1.57 -14.48 5.14
N ASN A 110 1.47 -15.78 4.93
CA ASN A 110 0.46 -16.64 5.58
C ASN A 110 -0.98 -16.10 5.48
N GLY A 111 -1.40 -15.68 4.28
CA GLY A 111 -2.75 -15.15 4.03
C GLY A 111 -2.94 -13.68 4.38
N TRP A 112 -1.87 -12.96 4.66
CA TRP A 112 -1.85 -11.52 4.89
C TRP A 112 -0.99 -10.82 3.84
N ILE A 113 -1.36 -9.59 3.48
CA ILE A 113 -0.51 -8.67 2.74
C ILE A 113 -0.01 -7.61 3.72
N ASP A 114 1.30 -7.57 3.91
CA ASP A 114 1.99 -6.59 4.74
C ASP A 114 2.57 -5.50 3.86
N THR A 115 2.32 -4.24 4.19
CA THR A 115 2.87 -3.10 3.47
C THR A 115 3.16 -1.92 4.39
N LYS A 116 3.91 -0.95 3.88
CA LYS A 116 4.15 0.33 4.53
C LYS A 116 3.30 1.41 3.88
N ILE A 117 2.66 2.22 4.70
CA ILE A 117 1.78 3.30 4.26
C ILE A 117 2.24 4.63 4.82
N ARG A 118 1.98 5.72 4.10
CA ARG A 118 2.22 7.11 4.54
C ARG A 118 0.96 7.91 4.77
N ASP A 119 -0.17 7.35 4.39
CA ASP A 119 -1.48 7.98 4.51
C ASP A 119 -2.43 7.06 5.28
N LEU A 120 -3.22 7.61 6.18
CA LEU A 120 -4.41 6.95 6.68
C LEU A 120 -5.50 7.00 5.59
N GLY A 121 -6.60 6.26 5.75
CA GLY A 121 -7.69 6.23 4.77
C GLY A 121 -8.13 4.83 4.41
N THR A 122 -8.57 4.61 3.18
CA THR A 122 -9.25 3.37 2.80
C THR A 122 -8.34 2.44 2.00
N TYR A 123 -8.27 1.19 2.44
CA TYR A 123 -7.39 0.16 1.87
C TYR A 123 -8.13 -1.15 1.65
N THR A 124 -7.70 -1.90 0.63
CA THR A 124 -8.15 -3.25 0.33
C THR A 124 -7.01 -4.03 -0.34
N VAL A 125 -7.14 -5.34 -0.49
CA VAL A 125 -6.22 -6.16 -1.28
C VAL A 125 -6.84 -6.41 -2.65
N MET A 126 -6.05 -6.24 -3.69
CA MET A 126 -6.41 -6.61 -5.06
C MET A 126 -5.35 -7.51 -5.67
N GLN A 127 -5.67 -8.13 -6.80
CA GLN A 127 -4.70 -8.85 -7.61
C GLN A 127 -4.33 -8.03 -8.85
N ASP A 128 -3.06 -8.10 -9.23
CA ASP A 128 -2.58 -7.66 -10.52
C ASP A 128 -2.35 -8.86 -11.41
N THR A 129 -3.18 -8.99 -12.43
CA THR A 129 -3.11 -10.08 -13.41
C THR A 129 -2.68 -9.60 -14.79
N VAL A 130 -2.42 -8.30 -14.94
CA VAL A 130 -2.07 -7.70 -16.21
C VAL A 130 -0.55 -7.63 -16.32
N PRO A 131 0.08 -8.39 -17.22
CA PRO A 131 1.52 -8.31 -17.41
C PRO A 131 1.94 -6.94 -17.93
N PRO A 132 3.17 -6.48 -17.61
CA PRO A 132 3.74 -5.26 -18.13
C PRO A 132 3.73 -5.25 -19.67
N LYS A 133 3.45 -4.09 -20.26
CA LYS A 133 3.56 -3.89 -21.70
C LYS A 133 4.97 -3.46 -22.06
N ILE A 134 5.57 -4.17 -23.02
CA ILE A 134 6.89 -3.83 -23.58
C ILE A 134 6.68 -3.37 -25.03
N ILE A 135 7.06 -2.13 -25.32
CA ILE A 135 6.89 -1.52 -26.64
C ILE A 135 8.26 -1.07 -27.16
N PRO A 136 8.72 -1.55 -28.32
CA PRO A 136 9.96 -1.07 -28.91
C PRO A 136 9.85 0.41 -29.31
N VAL A 137 10.87 1.20 -28.98
CA VAL A 137 10.95 2.63 -29.30
C VAL A 137 11.80 2.82 -30.53
N ALA A 138 11.22 3.34 -31.61
CA ALA A 138 11.88 3.64 -32.89
C ALA A 138 12.78 2.50 -33.44
N PRO A 139 12.27 1.26 -33.65
CA PRO A 139 13.08 0.11 -34.02
C PRO A 139 13.84 0.30 -35.30
N ALA A 140 13.33 1.07 -36.26
CA ALA A 140 14.01 1.39 -37.53
C ALA A 140 15.32 2.20 -37.32
N GLN A 141 15.51 2.80 -36.17
CA GLN A 141 16.69 3.60 -35.85
C GLN A 141 17.73 2.85 -35.02
N TRP A 142 17.45 1.64 -34.58
CA TRP A 142 18.34 0.89 -33.67
C TRP A 142 19.74 0.67 -34.24
N VAL A 143 19.79 0.26 -35.53
CA VAL A 143 21.06 0.04 -36.21
C VAL A 143 21.86 1.33 -36.33
N SER A 144 21.22 2.43 -36.80
CA SER A 144 21.90 3.71 -36.99
C SER A 144 22.34 4.36 -35.66
N LYS A 145 21.55 4.21 -34.60
CA LYS A 145 21.87 4.72 -33.27
C LYS A 145 22.72 3.77 -32.44
N ARG A 146 22.97 2.54 -32.93
CA ARG A 146 23.66 1.48 -32.18
C ARG A 146 23.08 1.27 -30.76
N ALA A 147 21.76 1.45 -30.61
CA ALA A 147 21.06 1.37 -29.34
C ALA A 147 19.68 0.74 -29.57
N ILE A 148 19.28 -0.12 -28.67
CA ILE A 148 17.95 -0.75 -28.60
C ILE A 148 17.22 -0.09 -27.43
N ALA A 149 16.01 0.41 -27.67
CA ALA A 149 15.21 1.05 -26.64
C ALA A 149 13.81 0.45 -26.57
N PHE A 150 13.33 0.21 -25.37
CA PHE A 150 11.97 -0.23 -25.10
C PHE A 150 11.31 0.70 -24.09
N ARG A 151 10.00 0.92 -24.28
CA ARG A 151 9.17 1.50 -23.23
C ARG A 151 8.46 0.36 -22.51
N VAL A 152 8.68 0.25 -21.21
CA VAL A 152 7.96 -0.69 -20.37
C VAL A 152 6.96 0.08 -19.54
N SER A 153 5.72 -0.37 -19.48
CA SER A 153 4.67 0.23 -18.68
C SER A 153 3.85 -0.85 -18.01
N ASP A 154 3.52 -0.62 -16.76
CA ASP A 154 2.62 -1.42 -15.96
C ASP A 154 1.46 -0.53 -15.49
N ASN A 155 0.27 -1.11 -15.33
CA ASN A 155 -0.92 -0.36 -14.96
C ASN A 155 -1.24 -0.42 -13.46
N MET A 156 -0.60 -1.29 -12.67
CA MET A 156 -0.89 -1.48 -11.25
C MET A 156 0.35 -1.69 -10.38
N SER A 157 1.04 -2.82 -10.53
CA SER A 157 2.11 -3.22 -9.61
C SER A 157 3.46 -2.57 -9.89
N GLY A 158 3.65 -1.99 -11.08
CA GLY A 158 4.94 -1.49 -11.53
C GLY A 158 5.91 -2.62 -11.90
N MET A 159 7.17 -2.26 -12.12
CA MET A 159 8.24 -3.22 -12.39
C MET A 159 9.11 -3.38 -11.15
N GLU A 160 9.18 -4.59 -10.62
CA GLU A 160 10.07 -4.91 -9.51
C GLU A 160 11.46 -5.34 -10.01
N ILE A 161 11.49 -6.13 -11.10
CA ILE A 161 12.72 -6.64 -11.71
C ILE A 161 12.56 -6.60 -13.22
N TYR A 162 13.62 -6.17 -13.93
CA TYR A 162 13.77 -6.37 -15.36
C TYR A 162 15.07 -7.11 -15.67
N ARG A 163 15.01 -8.04 -16.60
CA ARG A 163 16.17 -8.77 -17.09
C ARG A 163 16.10 -8.80 -18.61
N GLY A 164 17.17 -8.38 -19.27
CA GLY A 164 17.30 -8.46 -20.70
C GLY A 164 18.19 -9.63 -21.11
N GLU A 165 17.81 -10.32 -22.18
CA GLU A 165 18.60 -11.36 -22.83
C GLU A 165 18.55 -11.11 -24.34
N ILE A 166 19.70 -11.29 -25.00
CA ILE A 166 19.82 -11.28 -26.47
C ILE A 166 20.44 -12.62 -26.87
N ASP A 167 19.73 -13.37 -27.70
CA ASP A 167 20.14 -14.72 -28.14
C ASP A 167 20.45 -15.68 -26.98
N GLY A 168 19.75 -15.51 -25.85
CA GLY A 168 19.92 -16.32 -24.63
C GLY A 168 21.07 -15.87 -23.73
N GLU A 169 21.79 -14.82 -24.08
CA GLU A 169 22.86 -14.23 -23.28
C GLU A 169 22.36 -12.99 -22.53
N PHE A 170 22.81 -12.80 -21.28
CA PHE A 170 22.44 -11.64 -20.47
C PHE A 170 22.86 -10.32 -21.15
N ALA A 171 21.94 -9.40 -21.27
CA ALA A 171 22.18 -8.04 -21.75
C ALA A 171 21.86 -7.03 -20.67
N LEU A 172 22.76 -6.08 -20.43
CA LEU A 172 22.54 -4.97 -19.51
C LEU A 172 21.71 -3.91 -20.22
N PHE A 173 20.58 -3.52 -19.59
CA PHE A 173 19.76 -2.38 -20.01
C PHE A 173 19.89 -1.26 -18.99
N GLU A 174 20.06 -0.04 -19.44
CA GLU A 174 20.02 1.16 -18.62
C GLU A 174 18.58 1.66 -18.53
N TYR A 175 18.21 2.19 -17.38
CA TYR A 175 16.90 2.80 -17.12
C TYR A 175 17.03 4.32 -17.14
N ASP A 176 16.21 4.99 -17.99
CA ASP A 176 16.08 6.44 -18.06
C ASP A 176 14.84 6.95 -17.35
#